data_84418dc096cbdc4c7f842cc233064a37
#
_entry.id   84418dc096cbdc4c7f842cc233064a37
#
_cell.length_a   1.000
_cell.length_b   1.000
_cell.length_c   1.000
_cell.angle_alpha   90.00
_cell.angle_beta   90.00
_cell.angle_gamma   90.00
#
_symmetry.space_group_name_H-M   'P 1'
#
loop_
_entity.id
_entity.type
_entity.pdbx_description
1 polymer ?
#
loop_
_entity_poly.entity_id
_entity_poly.type
_entity_poly.pdbx_seq_one_letter_code
_entity_poly.pdbx_strand_id
1 'polypeptide(L)'
;MSEYINGVRVLRHPGQQDHTDVTLTFAVGARDETLRTIGVAHALEHLVMHGVRDLPIDVNAEVDLMTTTFVASGSAARVGEFLDRVCRGLADPPIDRLKLEAGVLTAEEGAAAHPVVAMLFNVRYGAKGPGLEWLEGPGYDGLKPEHLIAFARKWFVPANAVLQVSGPLPDNLALELPSGPAPSRVLPAGRSFDGPAVVEFAIPAAGVLLTMPPDGDVRLPTLAMEVLQHRIEEQCRHVGGHSYEVAADLIAGPDGTSDWVVYAEARDGSEAAVSRAVVEALTDLAENGPTPAELSYHFDRVGEQLATGDPELRRTFANEMGSRFGEPECPPLDRDRLANVQRGRSPPY
;
A
#
# COMPACT_ATOMS: atom_id res chain seq x y z
N MET A 1 -5.02 16.65 21.41
CA MET A 1 -6.33 16.76 20.70
C MET A 1 -6.10 16.44 19.24
N SER A 2 -7.01 15.69 18.63
CA SER A 2 -6.95 15.37 17.21
C SER A 2 -7.24 16.62 16.37
N GLU A 3 -6.39 16.94 15.41
CA GLU A 3 -6.57 18.10 14.52
C GLU A 3 -7.29 17.69 13.24
N TYR A 4 -8.21 18.57 12.77
CA TYR A 4 -8.96 18.36 11.55
C TYR A 4 -9.08 19.66 10.75
N ILE A 5 -8.98 19.56 9.43
CA ILE A 5 -9.29 20.64 8.48
C ILE A 5 -10.42 20.15 7.58
N ASN A 6 -11.59 20.78 7.62
CA ASN A 6 -12.79 20.40 6.86
C ASN A 6 -13.13 18.88 6.95
N GLY A 7 -12.89 18.27 8.12
CA GLY A 7 -13.14 16.85 8.36
C GLY A 7 -12.02 15.90 7.96
N VAL A 8 -10.96 16.38 7.32
CA VAL A 8 -9.73 15.61 7.06
C VAL A 8 -8.88 15.57 8.32
N ARG A 9 -8.47 14.38 8.74
CA ARG A 9 -7.55 14.19 9.87
C ARG A 9 -6.16 14.74 9.51
N VAL A 10 -5.60 15.57 10.38
CA VAL A 10 -4.25 16.15 10.18
C VAL A 10 -3.26 15.57 11.19
N LEU A 11 -2.12 15.13 10.70
CA LEU A 11 -0.97 14.67 11.49
C LEU A 11 0.22 15.60 11.23
N ARG A 12 0.69 16.25 12.30
CA ARG A 12 1.82 17.17 12.18
C ARG A 12 3.13 16.51 12.56
N HIS A 13 4.09 16.63 11.65
CA HIS A 13 5.49 16.27 11.87
C HIS A 13 6.30 17.53 12.24
N PRO A 14 7.39 17.37 13.01
CA PRO A 14 8.38 18.44 13.12
C PRO A 14 8.86 18.87 11.75
N GLY A 15 8.95 20.16 11.49
CA GLY A 15 9.33 20.69 10.19
C GLY A 15 10.11 21.98 10.27
N GLN A 16 10.58 22.48 9.13
CA GLN A 16 11.27 23.76 8.99
C GLN A 16 10.26 24.91 8.94
N GLN A 17 10.66 26.12 9.36
CA GLN A 17 9.77 27.28 9.39
C GLN A 17 9.41 27.80 7.99
N ASP A 18 10.32 27.65 7.03
CA ASP A 18 10.22 28.24 5.69
C ASP A 18 9.89 27.22 4.61
N HIS A 19 9.68 25.97 5.00
CA HIS A 19 9.42 24.87 4.07
C HIS A 19 8.29 23.99 4.58
N THR A 20 7.47 23.52 3.67
CA THR A 20 6.33 22.65 3.98
C THR A 20 6.34 21.44 3.06
N ASP A 21 6.28 20.27 3.66
CA ASP A 21 6.02 19.02 2.97
C ASP A 21 4.64 18.51 3.38
N VAL A 22 3.87 18.06 2.40
CA VAL A 22 2.56 17.46 2.65
C VAL A 22 2.41 16.13 1.93
N THR A 23 1.66 15.24 2.58
CA THR A 23 1.20 13.99 2.01
C THR A 23 -0.28 13.84 2.34
N LEU A 24 -1.14 13.98 1.34
CA LEU A 24 -2.57 13.77 1.44
C LEU A 24 -2.90 12.36 0.93
N THR A 25 -3.20 11.44 1.83
CA THR A 25 -3.46 10.04 1.53
C THR A 25 -4.94 9.71 1.72
N PHE A 26 -5.52 9.08 0.72
CA PHE A 26 -6.86 8.51 0.77
C PHE A 26 -6.78 6.99 0.88
N ALA A 27 -7.58 6.40 1.76
CA ALA A 27 -7.70 4.94 1.88
C ALA A 27 -8.56 4.38 0.73
N VAL A 28 -8.07 4.50 -0.49
CA VAL A 28 -8.67 3.96 -1.72
C VAL A 28 -7.59 3.76 -2.76
N GLY A 29 -7.61 2.61 -3.42
CA GLY A 29 -6.66 2.27 -4.47
C GLY A 29 -7.29 1.32 -5.49
N ALA A 30 -6.46 0.68 -6.29
CA ALA A 30 -6.89 -0.20 -7.38
C ALA A 30 -7.82 -1.34 -6.91
N ARG A 31 -7.63 -1.86 -5.69
CA ARG A 31 -8.50 -2.92 -5.14
C ARG A 31 -9.95 -2.50 -4.89
N ASP A 32 -10.24 -1.20 -4.83
CA ASP A 32 -11.57 -0.66 -4.59
C ASP A 32 -12.38 -0.44 -5.89
N GLU A 33 -11.78 -0.76 -7.01
CA GLU A 33 -12.37 -0.70 -8.35
C GLU A 33 -13.30 -1.89 -8.62
N THR A 34 -13.82 -1.93 -9.81
CA THR A 34 -14.61 -3.05 -10.32
C THR A 34 -14.07 -3.46 -11.68
N LEU A 35 -14.39 -4.67 -12.15
CA LEU A 35 -13.98 -5.14 -13.48
C LEU A 35 -14.34 -4.15 -14.61
N ARG A 36 -15.38 -3.33 -14.43
CA ARG A 36 -15.81 -2.31 -15.42
C ARG A 36 -15.07 -0.99 -15.30
N THR A 37 -14.41 -0.76 -14.18
CA THR A 37 -13.78 0.52 -13.83
C THR A 37 -12.32 0.35 -13.44
N ILE A 38 -11.68 -0.74 -13.91
CA ILE A 38 -10.24 -0.92 -13.74
C ILE A 38 -9.52 0.31 -14.29
N GLY A 39 -8.62 0.88 -13.47
CA GLY A 39 -7.87 2.08 -13.80
C GLY A 39 -8.58 3.41 -13.49
N VAL A 40 -9.78 3.40 -12.89
CA VAL A 40 -10.51 4.64 -12.59
C VAL A 40 -9.81 5.51 -11.55
N ALA A 41 -9.13 4.91 -10.56
CA ALA A 41 -8.36 5.63 -9.56
C ALA A 41 -7.16 6.35 -10.20
N HIS A 42 -6.41 5.66 -11.04
CA HIS A 42 -5.27 6.20 -11.77
C HIS A 42 -5.70 7.28 -12.81
N ALA A 43 -6.81 7.07 -13.52
CA ALA A 43 -7.36 8.08 -14.39
C ALA A 43 -7.77 9.38 -13.65
N LEU A 44 -8.33 9.25 -12.45
CA LEU A 44 -8.63 10.41 -11.59
C LEU A 44 -7.37 11.11 -11.11
N GLU A 45 -6.37 10.37 -10.73
CA GLU A 45 -5.08 10.92 -10.31
C GLU A 45 -4.47 11.77 -11.43
N HIS A 46 -4.34 11.24 -12.66
CA HIS A 46 -3.85 11.98 -13.82
C HIS A 46 -4.64 13.25 -14.11
N LEU A 47 -5.97 13.16 -14.11
CA LEU A 47 -6.84 14.31 -14.34
C LEU A 47 -6.64 15.42 -13.31
N VAL A 48 -6.48 15.05 -12.03
CA VAL A 48 -6.25 15.98 -10.93
C VAL A 48 -4.85 16.58 -11.03
N MET A 49 -3.82 15.76 -11.25
CA MET A 49 -2.43 16.21 -11.36
C MET A 49 -2.20 17.11 -12.55
N HIS A 50 -2.95 16.95 -13.63
CA HIS A 50 -2.95 17.92 -14.73
C HIS A 50 -3.29 19.34 -14.26
N GLY A 51 -4.18 19.48 -13.29
CA GLY A 51 -4.59 20.77 -12.71
C GLY A 51 -3.54 21.48 -11.86
N VAL A 52 -2.45 20.80 -11.50
CA VAL A 52 -1.37 21.33 -10.64
C VAL A 52 0.01 21.41 -11.33
N ARG A 53 0.11 20.95 -12.57
CA ARG A 53 1.37 20.86 -13.33
C ARG A 53 2.13 22.16 -13.54
N ASP A 54 1.46 23.30 -13.42
CA ASP A 54 2.05 24.64 -13.59
C ASP A 54 2.57 25.24 -12.27
N LEU A 55 2.40 24.54 -11.15
CA LEU A 55 2.94 24.97 -9.87
C LEU A 55 4.47 24.84 -9.87
N PRO A 56 5.22 25.90 -9.50
CA PRO A 56 6.67 25.88 -9.47
C PRO A 56 7.23 25.26 -8.18
N ILE A 57 6.74 24.09 -7.81
CA ILE A 57 7.16 23.30 -6.65
C ILE A 57 7.17 21.83 -7.03
N ASP A 58 7.82 21.00 -6.23
CA ASP A 58 7.81 19.55 -6.43
C ASP A 58 6.45 18.99 -6.05
N VAL A 59 5.80 18.32 -7.01
CA VAL A 59 4.51 17.66 -6.84
C VAL A 59 4.56 16.26 -7.42
N ASN A 60 3.89 15.31 -6.76
CA ASN A 60 3.71 13.96 -7.26
C ASN A 60 2.39 13.38 -6.76
N ALA A 61 1.93 12.32 -7.42
CA ALA A 61 0.85 11.49 -6.91
C ALA A 61 1.12 10.02 -7.27
N GLU A 62 0.45 9.14 -6.57
CA GLU A 62 0.60 7.71 -6.74
C GLU A 62 -0.72 7.00 -6.39
N VAL A 63 -1.07 6.02 -7.20
CA VAL A 63 -2.15 5.08 -6.90
C VAL A 63 -1.53 3.70 -6.73
N ASP A 64 -1.62 3.17 -5.52
CA ASP A 64 -1.28 1.79 -5.25
C ASP A 64 -2.53 0.91 -5.09
N LEU A 65 -2.33 -0.33 -4.66
CA LEU A 65 -3.43 -1.25 -4.46
C LEU A 65 -4.42 -0.79 -3.38
N MET A 66 -3.95 -0.10 -2.35
CA MET A 66 -4.73 0.24 -1.16
C MET A 66 -5.00 1.74 -1.01
N THR A 67 -4.11 2.59 -1.51
CA THR A 67 -4.14 4.03 -1.28
C THR A 67 -3.97 4.84 -2.56
N THR A 68 -4.47 6.07 -2.52
CA THR A 68 -4.13 7.13 -3.47
C THR A 68 -3.53 8.28 -2.69
N THR A 69 -2.33 8.71 -3.08
CA THR A 69 -1.54 9.68 -2.34
C THR A 69 -1.15 10.84 -3.23
N PHE A 70 -1.28 12.07 -2.72
CA PHE A 70 -0.85 13.31 -3.35
C PHE A 70 0.20 13.97 -2.47
N VAL A 71 1.34 14.32 -3.03
CA VAL A 71 2.47 14.91 -2.30
C VAL A 71 2.90 16.24 -2.91
N ALA A 72 3.32 17.17 -2.05
CA ALA A 72 3.92 18.43 -2.49
C ALA A 72 4.97 18.89 -1.48
N SER A 73 5.99 19.58 -2.01
CA SER A 73 7.11 20.13 -1.23
C SER A 73 7.44 21.53 -1.72
N GLY A 74 7.39 22.52 -0.81
CA GLY A 74 7.64 23.92 -1.17
C GLY A 74 7.28 24.94 -0.09
N SER A 75 7.00 26.19 -0.48
CA SER A 75 6.51 27.18 0.48
C SER A 75 5.06 26.91 0.90
N ALA A 76 4.71 27.29 2.14
CA ALA A 76 3.35 27.10 2.68
C ALA A 76 2.24 27.59 1.73
N ALA A 77 2.45 28.77 1.10
CA ALA A 77 1.47 29.32 0.17
C ALA A 77 1.27 28.45 -1.07
N ARG A 78 2.34 27.90 -1.66
CA ARG A 78 2.28 27.04 -2.84
C ARG A 78 1.74 25.67 -2.53
N VAL A 79 2.13 25.10 -1.39
CA VAL A 79 1.57 23.84 -0.90
C VAL A 79 0.08 23.98 -0.60
N GLY A 80 -0.35 25.12 -0.03
CA GLY A 80 -1.77 25.42 0.16
C GLY A 80 -2.53 25.51 -1.17
N GLU A 81 -1.95 26.14 -2.20
CA GLU A 81 -2.51 26.20 -3.55
C GLU A 81 -2.62 24.80 -4.19
N PHE A 82 -1.60 23.96 -4.00
CA PHE A 82 -1.62 22.57 -4.45
C PHE A 82 -2.80 21.79 -3.82
N LEU A 83 -2.90 21.80 -2.49
CA LEU A 83 -3.96 21.11 -1.77
C LEU A 83 -5.36 21.58 -2.19
N ASP A 84 -5.55 22.89 -2.35
CA ASP A 84 -6.81 23.47 -2.82
C ASP A 84 -7.16 22.99 -4.25
N ARG A 85 -6.19 23.00 -5.17
CA ARG A 85 -6.42 22.53 -6.55
C ARG A 85 -6.69 21.02 -6.62
N VAL A 86 -5.96 20.20 -5.85
CA VAL A 86 -6.20 18.76 -5.74
C VAL A 86 -7.60 18.49 -5.22
N CYS A 87 -7.99 19.12 -4.10
CA CYS A 87 -9.32 18.92 -3.52
C CYS A 87 -10.45 19.32 -4.48
N ARG A 88 -10.31 20.47 -5.17
CA ARG A 88 -11.28 20.89 -6.19
C ARG A 88 -11.32 19.94 -7.39
N GLY A 89 -10.16 19.47 -7.85
CA GLY A 89 -10.11 18.49 -8.93
C GLY A 89 -10.76 17.16 -8.58
N LEU A 90 -10.68 16.72 -7.33
CA LEU A 90 -11.39 15.54 -6.83
C LEU A 90 -12.89 15.78 -6.64
N ALA A 91 -13.29 17.01 -6.27
CA ALA A 91 -14.70 17.38 -6.11
C ALA A 91 -15.42 17.53 -7.46
N ASP A 92 -14.73 18.04 -8.47
CA ASP A 92 -15.22 18.24 -9.84
C ASP A 92 -14.13 17.85 -10.85
N PRO A 93 -13.96 16.56 -11.13
CA PRO A 93 -12.91 16.07 -12.02
C PRO A 93 -13.02 16.67 -13.43
N PRO A 94 -11.90 17.10 -14.05
CA PRO A 94 -11.88 17.68 -15.40
C PRO A 94 -12.07 16.60 -16.48
N ILE A 95 -13.26 16.03 -16.54
CA ILE A 95 -13.65 14.87 -17.36
C ILE A 95 -13.57 15.11 -18.89
N ASP A 96 -13.54 16.36 -19.34
CA ASP A 96 -13.33 16.73 -20.72
C ASP A 96 -11.96 16.28 -21.26
N ARG A 97 -11.00 16.06 -20.37
CA ARG A 97 -9.68 15.55 -20.70
C ARG A 97 -9.55 14.03 -20.68
N LEU A 98 -10.55 13.31 -20.19
CA LEU A 98 -10.49 11.84 -19.96
C LEU A 98 -9.95 11.08 -21.19
N LYS A 99 -10.42 11.44 -22.39
CA LYS A 99 -9.98 10.75 -23.62
C LYS A 99 -8.48 10.96 -23.91
N LEU A 100 -7.94 12.13 -23.57
CA LEU A 100 -6.51 12.43 -23.76
C LEU A 100 -5.68 11.66 -22.74
N GLU A 101 -6.07 11.73 -21.47
CA GLU A 101 -5.35 11.04 -20.38
C GLU A 101 -5.44 9.51 -20.53
N ALA A 102 -6.55 8.96 -21.01
CA ALA A 102 -6.65 7.53 -21.32
C ALA A 102 -5.58 7.07 -22.33
N GLY A 103 -5.25 7.92 -23.31
CA GLY A 103 -4.16 7.64 -24.25
C GLY A 103 -2.77 7.68 -23.60
N VAL A 104 -2.56 8.60 -22.65
CA VAL A 104 -1.30 8.69 -21.87
C VAL A 104 -1.16 7.45 -21.00
N LEU A 105 -2.16 7.13 -20.20
CA LEU A 105 -2.19 5.98 -19.32
C LEU A 105 -1.97 4.64 -20.03
N THR A 106 -2.57 4.50 -21.23
CA THR A 106 -2.34 3.30 -22.06
C THR A 106 -0.87 3.20 -22.52
N ALA A 107 -0.20 4.32 -22.70
CA ALA A 107 1.22 4.35 -23.12
C ALA A 107 2.19 4.17 -21.95
N GLU A 108 1.76 4.42 -20.72
CA GLU A 108 2.60 4.27 -19.53
C GLU A 108 2.87 2.81 -19.13
N GLU A 109 2.13 1.85 -19.71
CA GLU A 109 2.27 0.41 -19.55
C GLU A 109 2.95 0.01 -18.22
N GLY A 110 2.28 0.23 -17.11
CA GLY A 110 2.76 -0.16 -15.78
C GLY A 110 1.62 -0.79 -14.98
N ALA A 111 1.77 -2.04 -14.60
CA ALA A 111 0.89 -2.63 -13.60
C ALA A 111 1.18 -1.96 -12.24
N ALA A 112 0.15 -1.66 -11.47
CA ALA A 112 0.30 -1.16 -10.10
C ALA A 112 1.00 -2.17 -9.17
N ALA A 113 1.05 -3.44 -9.58
CA ALA A 113 1.71 -4.51 -8.86
C ALA A 113 2.58 -5.37 -9.79
N HIS A 114 3.63 -5.97 -9.23
CA HIS A 114 4.44 -6.95 -9.94
C HIS A 114 3.56 -8.10 -10.47
N PRO A 115 3.78 -8.65 -11.68
CA PRO A 115 2.93 -9.69 -12.28
C PRO A 115 2.69 -10.92 -11.38
N VAL A 116 3.70 -11.35 -10.61
CA VAL A 116 3.53 -12.45 -9.64
C VAL A 116 2.55 -12.08 -8.53
N VAL A 117 2.63 -10.84 -8.02
CA VAL A 117 1.72 -10.34 -6.97
C VAL A 117 0.30 -10.28 -7.51
N ALA A 118 0.10 -9.65 -8.66
CA ALA A 118 -1.19 -9.53 -9.32
C ALA A 118 -1.82 -10.90 -9.60
N MET A 119 -1.02 -11.86 -10.10
CA MET A 119 -1.45 -13.22 -10.37
C MET A 119 -1.84 -13.97 -9.09
N LEU A 120 -1.04 -13.91 -8.03
CA LEU A 120 -1.34 -14.58 -6.77
C LEU A 120 -2.61 -14.01 -6.13
N PHE A 121 -2.81 -12.69 -6.18
CA PHE A 121 -4.07 -12.09 -5.74
C PHE A 121 -5.25 -12.49 -6.62
N ASN A 122 -5.07 -12.63 -7.93
CA ASN A 122 -6.14 -13.13 -8.79
C ASN A 122 -6.51 -14.59 -8.47
N VAL A 123 -5.55 -15.45 -8.20
CA VAL A 123 -5.80 -16.83 -7.74
C VAL A 123 -6.58 -16.81 -6.43
N ARG A 124 -6.24 -15.93 -5.50
CA ARG A 124 -6.85 -15.79 -4.19
C ARG A 124 -8.25 -15.18 -4.24
N TYR A 125 -8.43 -14.09 -4.99
CA TYR A 125 -9.65 -13.26 -4.98
C TYR A 125 -10.51 -13.35 -6.25
N GLY A 126 -9.95 -13.86 -7.35
CA GLY A 126 -10.61 -13.83 -8.66
C GLY A 126 -10.74 -12.41 -9.19
N ALA A 127 -11.78 -12.12 -9.94
CA ALA A 127 -12.03 -10.81 -10.54
C ALA A 127 -12.67 -9.81 -9.55
N LYS A 128 -12.08 -9.67 -8.36
CA LYS A 128 -12.56 -8.77 -7.29
C LYS A 128 -11.39 -8.27 -6.45
N GLY A 129 -11.52 -7.03 -5.99
CA GLY A 129 -10.54 -6.44 -5.08
C GLY A 129 -9.11 -6.54 -5.64
N PRO A 130 -8.14 -7.01 -4.84
CA PRO A 130 -6.75 -7.10 -5.28
C PRO A 130 -6.54 -8.00 -6.51
N GLY A 131 -7.42 -8.96 -6.74
CA GLY A 131 -7.34 -9.86 -7.90
C GLY A 131 -7.65 -9.20 -9.24
N LEU A 132 -8.13 -7.94 -9.24
CA LEU A 132 -8.36 -7.16 -10.46
C LEU A 132 -7.06 -6.77 -11.16
N GLU A 133 -5.98 -6.62 -10.43
CA GLU A 133 -4.67 -6.21 -10.96
C GLU A 133 -4.12 -7.13 -12.06
N TRP A 134 -4.51 -8.40 -12.04
CA TRP A 134 -4.16 -9.36 -13.09
C TRP A 134 -4.98 -9.22 -14.37
N LEU A 135 -6.05 -8.42 -14.34
CA LEU A 135 -7.01 -8.35 -15.43
C LEU A 135 -6.87 -7.04 -16.20
N GLU A 136 -6.80 -7.12 -17.51
CA GLU A 136 -6.73 -5.93 -18.35
C GLU A 136 -8.04 -5.11 -18.36
N GLY A 137 -9.18 -5.72 -18.02
CA GLY A 137 -10.47 -5.05 -18.02
C GLY A 137 -10.84 -4.48 -19.40
N PRO A 138 -11.75 -3.48 -19.45
CA PRO A 138 -12.11 -2.79 -20.69
C PRO A 138 -11.08 -1.74 -21.14
N GLY A 139 -9.98 -1.58 -20.40
CA GLY A 139 -8.98 -0.53 -20.63
C GLY A 139 -9.48 0.88 -20.28
N TYR A 140 -8.58 1.84 -20.33
CA TYR A 140 -8.91 3.25 -20.03
C TYR A 140 -9.94 3.84 -21.00
N ASP A 141 -9.97 3.40 -22.26
CA ASP A 141 -10.98 3.81 -23.26
C ASP A 141 -12.41 3.36 -22.89
N GLY A 142 -12.55 2.37 -22.02
CA GLY A 142 -13.83 1.90 -21.49
C GLY A 142 -14.37 2.75 -20.33
N LEU A 143 -13.53 3.62 -19.75
CA LEU A 143 -13.93 4.52 -18.68
C LEU A 143 -14.84 5.64 -19.20
N LYS A 144 -15.87 5.96 -18.44
CA LYS A 144 -16.83 7.01 -18.74
C LYS A 144 -16.83 8.07 -17.65
N PRO A 145 -17.19 9.32 -17.97
CA PRO A 145 -17.30 10.41 -17.00
C PRO A 145 -18.05 10.04 -15.72
N GLU A 146 -19.16 9.33 -15.86
CA GLU A 146 -19.97 8.89 -14.72
C GLU A 146 -19.23 7.91 -13.77
N HIS A 147 -18.29 7.11 -14.29
CA HIS A 147 -17.46 6.20 -13.47
C HIS A 147 -16.53 7.01 -12.55
N LEU A 148 -15.84 8.01 -13.11
CA LEU A 148 -14.92 8.86 -12.38
C LEU A 148 -15.64 9.68 -11.31
N ILE A 149 -16.74 10.33 -11.68
CA ILE A 149 -17.55 11.14 -10.76
C ILE A 149 -18.10 10.27 -9.63
N ALA A 150 -18.61 9.08 -9.93
CA ALA A 150 -19.15 8.17 -8.91
C ALA A 150 -18.05 7.67 -7.98
N PHE A 151 -16.87 7.33 -8.52
CA PHE A 151 -15.73 6.88 -7.75
C PHE A 151 -15.19 8.00 -6.86
N ALA A 152 -15.00 9.21 -7.40
CA ALA A 152 -14.53 10.36 -6.64
C ALA A 152 -15.48 10.69 -5.47
N ARG A 153 -16.79 10.78 -5.71
CA ARG A 153 -17.78 11.07 -4.69
C ARG A 153 -17.88 10.01 -3.59
N LYS A 154 -17.58 8.75 -3.92
CA LYS A 154 -17.62 7.67 -2.94
C LYS A 154 -16.39 7.64 -2.07
N TRP A 155 -15.20 7.82 -2.67
CA TRP A 155 -13.95 7.46 -2.03
C TRP A 155 -13.09 8.65 -1.59
N PHE A 156 -13.11 9.76 -2.37
CA PHE A 156 -12.28 10.93 -2.06
C PHE A 156 -13.03 11.93 -1.17
N VAL A 157 -13.50 11.43 -0.01
CA VAL A 157 -14.22 12.21 1.01
C VAL A 157 -13.33 12.48 2.22
N PRO A 158 -13.58 13.56 3.01
CA PRO A 158 -12.76 13.92 4.16
C PRO A 158 -12.55 12.77 5.16
N ALA A 159 -13.59 11.99 5.44
CA ALA A 159 -13.54 10.88 6.39
C ALA A 159 -12.63 9.72 5.93
N ASN A 160 -12.29 9.66 4.64
CA ASN A 160 -11.39 8.64 4.05
C ASN A 160 -9.96 9.15 3.85
N ALA A 161 -9.66 10.40 4.28
CA ALA A 161 -8.40 11.07 4.05
C ALA A 161 -7.59 11.28 5.34
N VAL A 162 -6.26 11.28 5.21
CA VAL A 162 -5.32 11.72 6.22
C VAL A 162 -4.32 12.67 5.56
N LEU A 163 -4.13 13.84 6.14
CA LEU A 163 -3.11 14.80 5.74
C LEU A 163 -1.94 14.73 6.72
N GLN A 164 -0.80 14.30 6.27
CA GLN A 164 0.47 14.48 6.98
C GLN A 164 1.11 15.79 6.54
N VAL A 165 1.64 16.55 7.48
CA VAL A 165 2.28 17.83 7.18
C VAL A 165 3.51 18.04 8.05
N SER A 166 4.60 18.50 7.42
CA SER A 166 5.83 18.95 8.06
C SER A 166 6.04 20.41 7.65
N GLY A 167 6.01 21.32 8.62
CA GLY A 167 6.10 22.78 8.37
C GLY A 167 4.76 23.53 8.50
N PRO A 168 4.74 24.84 8.17
CA PRO A 168 3.57 25.69 8.30
C PRO A 168 2.56 25.46 7.18
N LEU A 169 1.27 25.62 7.50
CA LEU A 169 0.18 25.68 6.52
C LEU A 169 -0.42 27.11 6.50
N PRO A 170 -1.04 27.52 5.39
CA PRO A 170 -1.79 28.76 5.37
C PRO A 170 -2.94 28.76 6.39
N ASP A 171 -3.16 29.86 7.10
CA ASP A 171 -4.21 29.98 8.14
C ASP A 171 -5.63 29.77 7.58
N ASN A 172 -5.83 30.06 6.30
CA ASN A 172 -7.11 29.94 5.61
C ASN A 172 -7.22 28.72 4.70
N LEU A 173 -6.37 27.69 4.91
CA LEU A 173 -6.44 26.46 4.11
C LEU A 173 -7.79 25.79 4.27
N ALA A 174 -8.46 25.53 3.16
CA ALA A 174 -9.68 24.74 3.08
C ALA A 174 -9.45 23.53 2.19
N LEU A 175 -9.83 22.35 2.69
CA LEU A 175 -9.77 21.10 1.93
C LEU A 175 -11.19 20.78 1.45
N GLU A 176 -11.58 21.35 0.32
CA GLU A 176 -12.94 21.24 -0.23
C GLU A 176 -13.12 19.95 -1.02
N LEU A 177 -13.21 18.84 -0.32
CA LEU A 177 -13.47 17.51 -0.88
C LEU A 177 -14.98 17.23 -1.05
N PRO A 178 -15.35 16.24 -1.88
CA PRO A 178 -16.74 15.78 -1.96
C PRO A 178 -17.29 15.45 -0.57
N SER A 179 -18.48 15.96 -0.25
CA SER A 179 -19.13 15.65 1.01
C SER A 179 -19.71 14.25 1.00
N GLY A 180 -19.47 13.49 2.06
CA GLY A 180 -20.00 12.13 2.19
C GLY A 180 -19.59 11.47 3.50
N PRO A 181 -20.28 10.39 3.89
CA PRO A 181 -19.84 9.57 5.02
C PRO A 181 -18.54 8.82 4.69
N ALA A 182 -17.89 8.29 5.71
CA ALA A 182 -16.81 7.32 5.49
C ALA A 182 -17.32 6.18 4.61
N PRO A 183 -16.59 5.82 3.55
CA PRO A 183 -17.03 4.78 2.63
C PRO A 183 -17.10 3.43 3.36
N SER A 184 -18.22 2.73 3.15
CA SER A 184 -18.32 1.34 3.58
C SER A 184 -17.59 0.45 2.58
N ARG A 185 -16.61 -0.30 3.08
CA ARG A 185 -15.81 -1.24 2.29
C ARG A 185 -16.23 -2.66 2.64
N VAL A 186 -16.56 -3.43 1.61
CA VAL A 186 -16.73 -4.87 1.73
C VAL A 186 -15.55 -5.52 1.03
N LEU A 187 -14.63 -6.02 1.83
CA LEU A 187 -13.47 -6.75 1.29
C LEU A 187 -13.95 -8.12 0.77
N PRO A 188 -13.51 -8.53 -0.43
CA PRO A 188 -13.88 -9.83 -0.96
C PRO A 188 -13.27 -10.94 -0.11
N ALA A 189 -14.06 -11.93 0.24
CA ALA A 189 -13.53 -13.16 0.82
C ALA A 189 -12.61 -13.85 -0.21
N GLY A 190 -11.38 -14.15 0.21
CA GLY A 190 -10.48 -14.94 -0.62
C GLY A 190 -10.93 -16.40 -0.71
N ARG A 191 -10.52 -17.10 -1.76
CA ARG A 191 -10.70 -18.54 -1.86
C ARG A 191 -9.94 -19.24 -0.75
N SER A 192 -10.56 -20.22 -0.09
CA SER A 192 -9.86 -21.15 0.78
C SER A 192 -9.38 -22.37 -0.03
N PHE A 193 -8.26 -22.91 0.39
CA PHE A 193 -7.65 -24.11 -0.18
C PHE A 193 -7.48 -25.16 0.93
N ASP A 194 -7.67 -26.43 0.64
CA ASP A 194 -7.51 -27.55 1.60
C ASP A 194 -6.02 -27.89 1.85
N GLY A 195 -5.12 -26.98 1.62
CA GLY A 195 -3.68 -27.09 1.76
C GLY A 195 -2.95 -26.13 0.83
N PRO A 196 -1.63 -26.22 0.71
CA PRO A 196 -0.87 -25.41 -0.23
C PRO A 196 -1.35 -25.62 -1.66
N ALA A 197 -1.72 -24.53 -2.36
CA ALA A 197 -2.04 -24.56 -3.78
C ALA A 197 -0.82 -24.10 -4.58
N VAL A 198 -0.47 -24.88 -5.62
CA VAL A 198 0.62 -24.53 -6.54
C VAL A 198 0.00 -24.14 -7.88
N VAL A 199 0.44 -23.01 -8.40
CA VAL A 199 0.00 -22.46 -9.69
C VAL A 199 1.23 -22.17 -10.53
N GLU A 200 1.20 -22.60 -11.79
CA GLU A 200 2.28 -22.36 -12.74
C GLU A 200 1.85 -21.36 -13.80
N PHE A 201 2.67 -20.35 -14.01
CA PHE A 201 2.46 -19.31 -15.03
C PHE A 201 3.78 -19.00 -15.76
N ALA A 202 3.67 -18.48 -16.98
CA ALA A 202 4.81 -18.05 -17.79
C ALA A 202 5.33 -16.67 -17.33
N ILE A 203 5.70 -16.55 -16.06
CA ILE A 203 6.33 -15.37 -15.47
C ILE A 203 7.72 -15.79 -14.99
N PRO A 204 8.79 -15.03 -15.32
CA PRO A 204 10.13 -15.35 -14.86
C PRO A 204 10.33 -14.94 -13.39
N ALA A 205 9.54 -15.52 -12.50
CA ALA A 205 9.58 -15.25 -11.07
C ALA A 205 8.92 -16.39 -10.30
N ALA A 206 9.18 -16.46 -9.00
CA ALA A 206 8.47 -17.32 -8.08
C ALA A 206 8.02 -16.51 -6.85
N GLY A 207 6.85 -16.83 -6.32
CA GLY A 207 6.32 -16.16 -5.14
C GLY A 207 5.38 -17.04 -4.34
N VAL A 208 5.11 -16.63 -3.12
CA VAL A 208 4.18 -17.27 -2.20
C VAL A 208 3.23 -16.23 -1.61
N LEU A 209 1.94 -16.56 -1.57
CA LEU A 209 0.94 -15.80 -0.86
C LEU A 209 0.55 -16.54 0.42
N LEU A 210 0.62 -15.86 1.54
CA LEU A 210 0.30 -16.39 2.86
C LEU A 210 -0.79 -15.52 3.49
N THR A 211 -1.89 -16.14 3.90
CA THR A 211 -2.95 -15.47 4.66
C THR A 211 -2.68 -15.62 6.14
N MET A 212 -2.54 -14.51 6.84
CA MET A 212 -2.38 -14.48 8.29
C MET A 212 -3.74 -14.30 8.97
N PRO A 213 -3.99 -15.02 10.08
CA PRO A 213 -5.23 -14.90 10.83
C PRO A 213 -5.35 -13.52 11.52
N PRO A 214 -6.57 -13.09 11.89
CA PRO A 214 -6.83 -11.78 12.47
C PRO A 214 -6.38 -11.64 13.93
N ASP A 215 -6.02 -12.73 14.55
CA ASP A 215 -5.70 -12.78 15.96
C ASP A 215 -4.22 -12.56 16.24
N GLY A 216 -3.96 -11.65 17.12
CA GLY A 216 -2.63 -11.48 17.69
C GLY A 216 -1.94 -10.19 17.32
N ASP A 217 -0.66 -10.21 17.58
CA ASP A 217 0.24 -9.11 17.35
C ASP A 217 0.68 -9.12 15.88
N VAL A 218 0.18 -8.19 15.08
CA VAL A 218 0.52 -8.03 13.65
C VAL A 218 2.03 -7.98 13.40
N ARG A 219 2.84 -7.70 14.42
CA ARG A 219 4.30 -7.67 14.31
C ARG A 219 4.93 -9.05 14.16
N LEU A 220 4.29 -10.12 14.67
CA LEU A 220 4.82 -11.47 14.50
C LEU A 220 4.72 -11.95 13.05
N PRO A 221 3.58 -11.81 12.37
CA PRO A 221 3.51 -12.03 10.93
C PRO A 221 4.50 -11.17 10.14
N THR A 222 4.61 -9.88 10.45
CA THR A 222 5.58 -8.97 9.81
C THR A 222 7.00 -9.49 9.96
N LEU A 223 7.40 -9.84 11.18
CA LEU A 223 8.73 -10.41 11.44
C LEU A 223 8.97 -11.71 10.67
N ALA A 224 7.99 -12.61 10.66
CA ALA A 224 8.10 -13.87 9.92
C ALA A 224 8.28 -13.63 8.41
N MET A 225 7.56 -12.65 7.85
CA MET A 225 7.69 -12.28 6.43
C MET A 225 9.02 -11.62 6.11
N GLU A 226 9.51 -10.74 6.98
CA GLU A 226 10.84 -10.14 6.84
C GLU A 226 11.95 -11.21 6.88
N VAL A 227 11.84 -12.19 7.78
CA VAL A 227 12.77 -13.33 7.82
C VAL A 227 12.68 -14.17 6.55
N LEU A 228 11.47 -14.46 6.08
CA LEU A 228 11.28 -15.21 4.84
C LEU A 228 11.88 -14.48 3.64
N GLN A 229 11.58 -13.19 3.49
CA GLN A 229 12.14 -12.37 2.43
C GLN A 229 13.67 -12.37 2.48
N HIS A 230 14.25 -12.17 3.65
CA HIS A 230 15.70 -12.16 3.82
C HIS A 230 16.36 -13.50 3.46
N ARG A 231 15.75 -14.63 3.84
CA ARG A 231 16.23 -15.97 3.45
C ARG A 231 16.21 -16.18 1.94
N ILE A 232 15.11 -15.76 1.29
CA ILE A 232 14.98 -15.86 -0.17
C ILE A 232 16.02 -14.94 -0.83
N GLU A 233 16.22 -13.72 -0.33
CA GLU A 233 17.20 -12.78 -0.86
C GLU A 233 18.62 -13.34 -0.74
N GLU A 234 18.99 -13.87 0.41
CA GLU A 234 20.30 -14.48 0.61
C GLU A 234 20.54 -15.65 -0.36
N GLN A 235 19.58 -16.56 -0.50
CA GLN A 235 19.72 -17.72 -1.36
C GLN A 235 19.68 -17.36 -2.86
N CYS A 236 18.74 -16.50 -3.27
CA CYS A 236 18.54 -16.22 -4.69
C CYS A 236 19.49 -15.15 -5.22
N ARG A 237 19.80 -14.12 -4.42
CA ARG A 237 20.59 -12.97 -4.88
C ARG A 237 22.05 -13.08 -4.48
N HIS A 238 22.35 -13.27 -3.20
CA HIS A 238 23.71 -13.18 -2.69
C HIS A 238 24.51 -14.45 -2.91
N VAL A 239 23.94 -15.62 -2.69
CA VAL A 239 24.62 -16.91 -2.86
C VAL A 239 24.46 -17.44 -4.30
N GLY A 240 23.23 -17.47 -4.80
CA GLY A 240 22.92 -18.10 -6.09
C GLY A 240 23.13 -17.21 -7.31
N GLY A 241 23.00 -15.89 -7.16
CA GLY A 241 23.01 -14.94 -8.27
C GLY A 241 21.88 -15.17 -9.28
N HIS A 242 20.77 -15.78 -8.85
CA HIS A 242 19.63 -16.20 -9.67
C HIS A 242 18.55 -15.13 -9.80
N SER A 243 18.58 -14.11 -8.91
CA SER A 243 17.57 -13.05 -8.84
C SER A 243 18.22 -11.67 -8.75
N TYR A 244 17.51 -10.65 -9.27
CA TYR A 244 17.85 -9.24 -9.07
C TYR A 244 17.01 -8.61 -7.96
N GLU A 245 15.75 -9.05 -7.83
CA GLU A 245 14.79 -8.48 -6.92
C GLU A 245 14.12 -9.57 -6.09
N VAL A 246 14.04 -9.31 -4.79
CA VAL A 246 13.21 -10.05 -3.84
C VAL A 246 12.42 -9.02 -3.05
N ALA A 247 11.12 -9.09 -3.13
CA ALA A 247 10.25 -8.12 -2.49
C ALA A 247 9.06 -8.78 -1.78
N ALA A 248 8.38 -8.00 -0.95
CA ALA A 248 7.19 -8.43 -0.25
C ALA A 248 6.11 -7.34 -0.31
N ASP A 249 4.87 -7.75 -0.54
CA ASP A 249 3.69 -6.92 -0.51
C ASP A 249 2.70 -7.40 0.55
N LEU A 250 1.98 -6.45 1.14
CA LEU A 250 0.97 -6.72 2.16
C LEU A 250 -0.34 -6.04 1.78
N ILE A 251 -1.44 -6.78 1.90
CA ILE A 251 -2.77 -6.18 1.86
C ILE A 251 -3.60 -6.59 3.07
N ALA A 252 -4.43 -5.65 3.54
CA ALA A 252 -5.48 -5.98 4.50
C ALA A 252 -6.54 -6.86 3.84
N GLY A 253 -6.81 -8.00 4.46
CA GLY A 253 -7.88 -8.91 4.09
C GLY A 253 -9.19 -8.64 4.84
N PRO A 254 -10.25 -9.42 4.58
CA PRO A 254 -11.49 -9.33 5.33
C PRO A 254 -11.30 -9.82 6.77
N ASP A 255 -12.15 -9.31 7.67
CA ASP A 255 -12.22 -9.75 9.07
C ASP A 255 -10.89 -9.67 9.85
N GLY A 256 -10.06 -8.69 9.51
CA GLY A 256 -8.77 -8.48 10.18
C GLY A 256 -7.66 -9.44 9.75
N THR A 257 -7.89 -10.28 8.75
CA THR A 257 -6.82 -11.07 8.13
C THR A 257 -5.88 -10.16 7.34
N SER A 258 -4.68 -10.64 7.03
CA SER A 258 -3.77 -10.00 6.08
C SER A 258 -3.21 -11.03 5.12
N ASP A 259 -3.08 -10.64 3.85
CA ASP A 259 -2.43 -11.45 2.84
C ASP A 259 -1.07 -10.86 2.51
N TRP A 260 -0.05 -11.69 2.63
CA TRP A 260 1.33 -11.36 2.36
C TRP A 260 1.79 -12.09 1.11
N VAL A 261 2.42 -11.37 0.20
CA VAL A 261 3.11 -11.95 -0.94
C VAL A 261 4.60 -11.68 -0.77
N VAL A 262 5.41 -12.75 -0.82
CA VAL A 262 6.85 -12.64 -0.97
C VAL A 262 7.23 -13.27 -2.29
N TYR A 263 8.02 -12.58 -3.10
CA TYR A 263 8.42 -13.06 -4.42
C TYR A 263 9.87 -12.73 -4.74
N ALA A 264 10.42 -13.47 -5.69
CA ALA A 264 11.72 -13.24 -6.28
C ALA A 264 11.64 -13.33 -7.80
N GLU A 265 12.16 -12.32 -8.50
CA GLU A 265 12.37 -12.39 -9.93
C GLU A 265 13.44 -13.42 -10.27
N ALA A 266 13.28 -14.10 -11.40
CA ALA A 266 14.25 -15.04 -11.89
C ALA A 266 15.00 -14.48 -13.10
N ARG A 267 16.31 -14.60 -13.10
CA ARG A 267 17.11 -14.41 -14.32
C ARG A 267 16.82 -15.55 -15.30
N ASP A 268 16.94 -15.27 -16.57
CA ASP A 268 16.73 -16.26 -17.64
C ASP A 268 17.42 -17.60 -17.33
N GLY A 269 16.64 -18.68 -17.33
CA GLY A 269 17.10 -20.02 -17.02
C GLY A 269 17.31 -20.33 -15.54
N SER A 270 16.96 -19.40 -14.64
CA SER A 270 17.09 -19.58 -13.19
C SER A 270 15.73 -19.84 -12.49
N GLU A 271 14.63 -19.93 -13.23
CA GLU A 271 13.28 -20.02 -12.69
C GLU A 271 13.09 -21.21 -11.74
N ALA A 272 13.63 -22.36 -12.10
CA ALA A 272 13.58 -23.56 -11.25
C ALA A 272 14.43 -23.43 -9.97
N ALA A 273 15.53 -22.70 -10.02
CA ALA A 273 16.38 -22.46 -8.86
C ALA A 273 15.70 -21.49 -7.89
N VAL A 274 15.12 -20.40 -8.40
CA VAL A 274 14.37 -19.42 -7.62
C VAL A 274 13.14 -20.06 -6.99
N SER A 275 12.34 -20.82 -7.76
CA SER A 275 11.16 -21.53 -7.23
C SER A 275 11.53 -22.49 -6.09
N ARG A 276 12.64 -23.21 -6.24
CA ARG A 276 13.12 -24.11 -5.19
C ARG A 276 13.54 -23.34 -3.94
N ALA A 277 14.29 -22.26 -4.08
CA ALA A 277 14.73 -21.44 -2.96
C ALA A 277 13.54 -20.84 -2.17
N VAL A 278 12.50 -20.36 -2.85
CA VAL A 278 11.28 -19.88 -2.21
C VAL A 278 10.60 -20.98 -1.37
N VAL A 279 10.44 -22.18 -1.95
CA VAL A 279 9.81 -23.32 -1.26
C VAL A 279 10.67 -23.80 -0.09
N GLU A 280 11.98 -23.92 -0.27
CA GLU A 280 12.91 -24.34 0.79
C GLU A 280 12.94 -23.33 1.94
N ALA A 281 13.02 -22.04 1.66
CA ALA A 281 13.01 -20.99 2.67
C ALA A 281 11.70 -20.98 3.48
N LEU A 282 10.56 -21.13 2.81
CA LEU A 282 9.26 -21.22 3.46
C LEU A 282 9.14 -22.48 4.33
N THR A 283 9.55 -23.62 3.81
CA THR A 283 9.51 -24.91 4.53
C THR A 283 10.38 -24.86 5.78
N ASP A 284 11.61 -24.39 5.63
CA ASP A 284 12.55 -24.29 6.74
C ASP A 284 12.06 -23.31 7.81
N LEU A 285 11.49 -22.17 7.41
CA LEU A 285 10.88 -21.23 8.37
C LEU A 285 9.69 -21.85 9.09
N ALA A 286 8.85 -22.62 8.40
CA ALA A 286 7.68 -23.27 8.98
C ALA A 286 8.07 -24.39 9.96
N GLU A 287 9.10 -25.17 9.65
CA GLU A 287 9.54 -26.32 10.46
C GLU A 287 10.43 -25.92 11.65
N ASN A 288 11.36 -24.99 11.42
CA ASN A 288 12.43 -24.67 12.37
C ASN A 288 12.27 -23.27 13.02
N GLY A 289 11.39 -22.42 12.47
CA GLY A 289 11.22 -21.05 12.91
C GLY A 289 12.43 -20.15 12.54
N PRO A 290 12.44 -18.90 13.02
CA PRO A 290 13.56 -17.99 12.86
C PRO A 290 14.71 -18.38 13.79
N THR A 291 15.95 -18.25 13.32
CA THR A 291 17.14 -18.44 14.12
C THR A 291 17.36 -17.27 15.10
N PRO A 292 18.11 -17.47 16.21
CA PRO A 292 18.45 -16.37 17.11
C PRO A 292 19.20 -15.21 16.42
N ALA A 293 19.99 -15.49 15.40
CA ALA A 293 20.72 -14.48 14.65
C ALA A 293 19.78 -13.63 13.78
N GLU A 294 18.82 -14.25 13.08
CA GLU A 294 17.78 -13.55 12.31
C GLU A 294 16.92 -12.67 13.23
N LEU A 295 16.49 -13.21 14.37
CA LEU A 295 15.74 -12.43 15.36
C LEU A 295 16.55 -11.21 15.84
N SER A 296 17.84 -11.38 16.19
CA SER A 296 18.68 -10.27 16.58
C SER A 296 18.79 -9.21 15.50
N TYR A 297 19.06 -9.62 14.26
CA TYR A 297 19.15 -8.70 13.12
C TYR A 297 17.88 -7.87 12.93
N HIS A 298 16.72 -8.51 12.93
CA HIS A 298 15.45 -7.80 12.74
C HIS A 298 15.08 -6.90 13.93
N PHE A 299 15.44 -7.29 15.16
CA PHE A 299 15.24 -6.43 16.33
C PHE A 299 16.16 -5.21 16.30
N ASP A 300 17.40 -5.37 15.88
CA ASP A 300 18.33 -4.24 15.74
C ASP A 300 17.82 -3.29 14.63
N ARG A 301 17.36 -3.82 13.51
CA ARG A 301 16.75 -3.04 12.42
C ARG A 301 15.51 -2.27 12.88
N VAL A 302 14.61 -2.90 13.63
CA VAL A 302 13.46 -2.21 14.22
C VAL A 302 13.92 -1.16 15.25
N GLY A 303 14.95 -1.44 16.03
CA GLY A 303 15.56 -0.49 16.94
C GLY A 303 16.07 0.76 16.24
N GLU A 304 16.77 0.62 15.11
CA GLU A 304 17.25 1.72 14.27
C GLU A 304 16.09 2.50 13.64
N GLN A 305 15.05 1.82 13.16
CA GLN A 305 13.85 2.47 12.63
C GLN A 305 13.12 3.30 13.70
N LEU A 306 13.16 2.86 14.96
CA LEU A 306 12.57 3.59 16.08
C LEU A 306 13.46 4.75 16.56
N ALA A 307 14.78 4.67 16.38
CA ALA A 307 15.70 5.74 16.69
C ALA A 307 15.62 6.90 15.69
N THR A 308 15.08 6.66 14.49
CA THR A 308 14.96 7.65 13.42
C THR A 308 13.50 8.12 13.25
N GLY A 309 13.29 9.44 13.17
CA GLY A 309 11.97 10.05 12.99
C GLY A 309 11.08 10.00 14.23
N ASP A 310 9.77 10.06 14.05
CA ASP A 310 8.75 10.01 15.11
C ASP A 310 7.96 8.69 15.04
N PRO A 311 8.30 7.68 15.87
CA PRO A 311 7.64 6.38 15.84
C PRO A 311 6.16 6.44 16.23
N GLU A 312 5.81 7.35 17.15
CA GLU A 312 4.43 7.52 17.61
C GLU A 312 3.55 8.11 16.50
N LEU A 313 4.09 9.03 15.75
CA LEU A 313 3.37 9.63 14.63
C LEU A 313 3.19 8.63 13.47
N ARG A 314 4.22 7.81 13.18
CA ARG A 314 4.09 6.69 12.21
C ARG A 314 3.02 5.70 12.64
N ARG A 315 3.01 5.31 13.93
CA ARG A 315 1.98 4.44 14.48
C ARG A 315 0.60 5.08 14.40
N THR A 316 0.49 6.37 14.69
CA THR A 316 -0.77 7.11 14.59
C THR A 316 -1.27 7.11 13.15
N PHE A 317 -0.40 7.35 12.16
CA PHE A 317 -0.77 7.28 10.74
C PHE A 317 -1.23 5.87 10.35
N ALA A 318 -0.48 4.84 10.74
CA ALA A 318 -0.85 3.46 10.46
C ALA A 318 -2.23 3.11 11.06
N ASN A 319 -2.50 3.52 12.30
CA ASN A 319 -3.80 3.30 12.93
C ASN A 319 -4.94 4.09 12.27
N GLU A 320 -4.69 5.33 11.88
CA GLU A 320 -5.67 6.15 11.14
C GLU A 320 -6.00 5.52 9.78
N MET A 321 -5.00 5.03 9.06
CA MET A 321 -5.23 4.33 7.77
C MET A 321 -5.84 2.95 8.00
N GLY A 322 -5.29 2.15 8.91
CA GLY A 322 -5.80 0.81 9.24
C GLY A 322 -7.26 0.82 9.65
N SER A 323 -7.69 1.81 10.45
CA SER A 323 -9.09 1.96 10.84
C SER A 323 -10.04 2.11 9.64
N ARG A 324 -9.58 2.77 8.56
CA ARG A 324 -10.34 2.92 7.30
C ARG A 324 -10.41 1.63 6.50
N PHE A 325 -9.47 0.74 6.74
CA PHE A 325 -9.44 -0.60 6.15
C PHE A 325 -10.14 -1.65 7.01
N GLY A 326 -10.59 -1.28 8.23
CA GLY A 326 -11.17 -2.22 9.18
C GLY A 326 -10.13 -3.07 9.92
N GLU A 327 -8.88 -2.62 9.93
CA GLU A 327 -7.79 -3.29 10.65
C GLU A 327 -7.84 -2.98 12.15
N PRO A 328 -7.38 -3.91 12.99
CA PRO A 328 -7.22 -3.66 14.42
C PRO A 328 -6.15 -2.60 14.67
N GLU A 329 -6.28 -1.88 15.79
CA GLU A 329 -5.28 -0.89 16.19
C GLU A 329 -3.91 -1.56 16.43
N CYS A 330 -2.87 -1.02 15.80
CA CYS A 330 -1.49 -1.42 16.04
C CYS A 330 -1.06 -0.93 17.44
N PRO A 331 -0.78 -1.84 18.39
CA PRO A 331 -0.36 -1.44 19.73
C PRO A 331 1.01 -0.74 19.72
N PRO A 332 1.36 0.02 20.75
CA PRO A 332 2.70 0.57 20.90
C PRO A 332 3.76 -0.52 20.81
N LEU A 333 4.91 -0.19 20.24
CA LEU A 333 6.03 -1.12 20.19
C LEU A 333 6.58 -1.33 21.62
N ASP A 334 6.40 -2.53 22.13
CA ASP A 334 6.89 -2.93 23.44
C ASP A 334 8.16 -3.77 23.28
N ARG A 335 9.31 -3.19 23.67
CA ARG A 335 10.61 -3.86 23.62
C ARG A 335 10.65 -5.14 24.45
N ASP A 336 9.92 -5.19 25.55
CA ASP A 336 9.87 -6.37 26.42
C ASP A 336 9.08 -7.52 25.77
N ARG A 337 8.05 -7.19 25.00
CA ARG A 337 7.30 -8.15 24.18
C ARG A 337 8.17 -8.74 23.08
N LEU A 338 8.93 -7.90 22.38
CA LEU A 338 9.90 -8.37 21.38
C LEU A 338 10.97 -9.27 22.02
N ALA A 339 11.51 -8.89 23.16
CA ALA A 339 12.48 -9.70 23.89
C ALA A 339 11.91 -11.05 24.38
N ASN A 340 10.59 -11.15 24.59
CA ASN A 340 9.94 -12.41 24.97
C ASN A 340 9.80 -13.37 23.77
N VAL A 341 9.64 -12.88 22.55
CA VAL A 341 9.70 -13.70 21.32
C VAL A 341 11.08 -14.35 21.19
N GLN A 342 12.15 -13.60 21.43
CA GLN A 342 13.53 -14.14 21.44
C GLN A 342 13.73 -15.28 22.44
N ARG A 343 12.98 -15.30 23.56
CA ARG A 343 13.14 -16.31 24.62
C ARG A 343 12.29 -17.56 24.41
N GLY A 344 11.63 -17.72 23.26
CA GLY A 344 10.81 -18.89 22.97
C GLY A 344 9.60 -19.06 23.90
N ARG A 345 9.15 -17.99 24.53
CA ARG A 345 7.94 -17.99 25.35
C ARG A 345 6.78 -17.50 24.47
N SER A 346 5.97 -18.44 24.01
CA SER A 346 4.63 -18.08 23.52
C SER A 346 3.90 -17.31 24.62
N PRO A 347 3.24 -16.18 24.31
CA PRO A 347 2.36 -15.54 25.29
C PRO A 347 1.30 -16.57 25.72
N PRO A 348 0.90 -16.59 27.00
CA PRO A 348 -0.24 -17.40 27.41
C PRO A 348 -1.46 -16.94 26.65
N TYR A 349 -2.19 -17.88 26.06
CA TYR A 349 -3.48 -17.68 25.39
C TYR A 349 -4.47 -17.04 26.34
#